data_505242e51a510375d5e6dbeae101a96e
#
_entry.id   505242e51a510375d5e6dbeae101a96e
#
_cell.length_a   1.000
_cell.length_b   1.000
_cell.length_c   1.000
_cell.angle_alpha   90.00
_cell.angle_beta   90.00
_cell.angle_gamma   90.00
#
_symmetry.space_group_name_H-M   'P 1'
#
loop_
_entity.id
_entity.type
_entity.pdbx_description
1 polymer ?
#
loop_
_entity_poly.entity_id
_entity_poly.type
_entity_poly.pdbx_seq_one_letter_code
_entity_poly.pdbx_strand_id
1 'polypeptide(L)'
;MRVLVTGGAGFIGSHYVRTLLSGGYQGVRVDRVTVYDKLTYAGTLANLEPVATDPRYGFVHGDIVDPAALEAALPGHDVVVNFAAETHVDRSITGAADFVVTNVLGTQTLLEACLRTSIGRVLHVSTDEVYGSIAEGSWTEESPLLPNSPYSAAKAGADLIARSYARTYGLNVTITRCSNNYGPYQFPEKVVPLFVSNLLDGGTVPLYGDGLNVRDWLHVDDHCRGIQLALDKGGAGEVYNIGGGLELTNRQLTERLLEAVGADWSRVTPVEDRKGHDRRYSVDDSKLRALGYAPRTSFEEGLAQTVAWYRDNRQWWEPLKAKAALA
;
A
#
# COMPACT_ATOMS: atom_id res chain seq x y z
N MET A 1 15.35 -17.82 3.21
CA MET A 1 14.66 -16.76 4.01
C MET A 1 13.21 -17.15 4.24
N ARG A 2 12.73 -17.08 5.47
CA ARG A 2 11.34 -17.36 5.86
C ARG A 2 10.69 -16.02 6.23
N VAL A 3 9.66 -15.63 5.48
CA VAL A 3 9.04 -14.30 5.57
C VAL A 3 7.62 -14.41 6.10
N LEU A 4 7.28 -13.61 7.11
CA LEU A 4 5.91 -13.37 7.50
C LEU A 4 5.45 -12.03 6.93
N VAL A 5 4.32 -12.04 6.22
CA VAL A 5 3.74 -10.86 5.55
C VAL A 5 2.39 -10.54 6.20
N THR A 6 2.32 -9.48 6.99
CA THR A 6 1.05 -9.00 7.55
C THR A 6 0.31 -8.17 6.51
N GLY A 7 -1.02 -8.24 6.49
CA GLY A 7 -1.81 -7.59 5.43
C GLY A 7 -1.57 -8.18 4.02
N GLY A 8 -1.07 -9.42 3.98
CA GLY A 8 -0.68 -10.09 2.74
C GLY A 8 -1.85 -10.54 1.85
N ALA A 9 -3.10 -10.46 2.32
CA ALA A 9 -4.30 -10.69 1.51
C ALA A 9 -4.87 -9.40 0.90
N GLY A 10 -4.29 -8.23 1.23
CA GLY A 10 -4.61 -6.94 0.61
C GLY A 10 -3.96 -6.76 -0.76
N PHE A 11 -4.17 -5.60 -1.39
CA PHE A 11 -3.66 -5.28 -2.74
C PHE A 11 -2.14 -5.40 -2.85
N ILE A 12 -1.39 -4.54 -2.14
CA ILE A 12 0.07 -4.47 -2.26
C ILE A 12 0.73 -5.72 -1.65
N GLY A 13 0.25 -6.14 -0.46
CA GLY A 13 0.80 -7.31 0.23
C GLY A 13 0.66 -8.60 -0.59
N SER A 14 -0.47 -8.83 -1.24
CA SER A 14 -0.66 -10.01 -2.10
C SER A 14 0.20 -9.97 -3.36
N HIS A 15 0.40 -8.79 -3.95
CA HIS A 15 1.34 -8.63 -5.08
C HIS A 15 2.76 -9.01 -4.64
N TYR A 16 3.20 -8.50 -3.49
CA TYR A 16 4.50 -8.83 -2.90
C TYR A 16 4.67 -10.35 -2.67
N VAL A 17 3.66 -10.99 -2.08
CA VAL A 17 3.65 -12.45 -1.82
C VAL A 17 3.73 -13.25 -3.12
N ARG A 18 2.91 -12.92 -4.13
CA ARG A 18 2.94 -13.60 -5.43
C ARG A 18 4.29 -13.45 -6.10
N THR A 19 4.88 -12.25 -6.06
CA THR A 19 6.19 -11.98 -6.67
C THR A 19 7.32 -12.71 -5.96
N LEU A 20 7.30 -12.78 -4.61
CA LEU A 20 8.27 -13.59 -3.85
C LEU A 20 8.22 -15.07 -4.24
N LEU A 21 7.02 -15.64 -4.29
CA LEU A 21 6.83 -17.08 -4.56
C LEU A 21 7.12 -17.44 -6.02
N SER A 22 6.87 -16.54 -6.96
CA SER A 22 7.23 -16.74 -8.38
C SER A 22 8.71 -16.51 -8.68
N GLY A 23 9.52 -16.06 -7.70
CA GLY A 23 10.94 -15.76 -7.91
C GLY A 23 11.20 -14.47 -8.69
N GLY A 24 10.25 -13.52 -8.67
CA GLY A 24 10.33 -12.26 -9.42
C GLY A 24 11.34 -11.24 -8.89
N TYR A 25 11.89 -11.45 -7.68
CA TYR A 25 12.96 -10.61 -7.14
C TYR A 25 14.32 -11.28 -7.33
N GLN A 26 15.16 -10.67 -8.17
CA GLN A 26 16.46 -11.20 -8.52
C GLN A 26 17.37 -11.38 -7.28
N GLY A 27 17.96 -12.57 -7.12
CA GLY A 27 18.86 -12.89 -6.02
C GLY A 27 18.14 -13.21 -4.68
N VAL A 28 16.82 -13.08 -4.61
CA VAL A 28 16.04 -13.40 -3.41
C VAL A 28 15.59 -14.87 -3.45
N ARG A 29 15.97 -15.62 -2.42
CA ARG A 29 15.52 -17.00 -2.23
C ARG A 29 14.66 -17.10 -0.98
N VAL A 30 13.41 -17.52 -1.16
CA VAL A 30 12.48 -17.77 -0.06
C VAL A 30 12.25 -19.26 0.13
N ASP A 31 12.31 -19.68 1.40
CA ASP A 31 12.03 -21.04 1.83
C ASP A 31 10.59 -21.19 2.30
N ARG A 32 10.01 -20.08 2.80
CA ARG A 32 8.61 -19.99 3.25
C ARG A 32 8.10 -18.56 3.20
N VAL A 33 6.85 -18.38 2.81
CA VAL A 33 6.07 -17.14 2.93
C VAL A 33 4.80 -17.45 3.70
N THR A 34 4.65 -16.86 4.88
CA THR A 34 3.42 -16.96 5.68
C THR A 34 2.69 -15.62 5.61
N VAL A 35 1.48 -15.64 5.07
CA VAL A 35 0.57 -14.49 5.12
C VAL A 35 -0.17 -14.50 6.45
N TYR A 36 -0.14 -13.37 7.17
CA TYR A 36 -0.89 -13.12 8.38
C TYR A 36 -1.87 -11.98 8.11
N ASP A 37 -3.17 -12.27 8.09
CA ASP A 37 -4.19 -11.31 7.69
C ASP A 37 -5.50 -11.51 8.45
N LYS A 38 -6.15 -10.42 8.81
CA LYS A 38 -7.45 -10.40 9.51
C LYS A 38 -8.64 -10.60 8.57
N LEU A 39 -8.43 -10.48 7.24
CA LEU A 39 -9.46 -10.54 6.20
C LEU A 39 -10.62 -9.55 6.45
N THR A 40 -10.26 -8.28 6.61
CA THR A 40 -11.23 -7.18 6.69
C THR A 40 -11.93 -6.97 5.33
N TYR A 41 -12.54 -5.81 5.11
CA TYR A 41 -13.30 -5.56 3.89
C TYR A 41 -12.44 -5.59 2.60
N ALA A 42 -11.18 -5.18 2.68
CA ALA A 42 -10.27 -5.08 1.53
C ALA A 42 -9.33 -6.29 1.38
N GLY A 43 -9.21 -7.14 2.41
CA GLY A 43 -8.44 -8.38 2.37
C GLY A 43 -9.27 -9.55 1.83
N THR A 44 -8.73 -10.29 0.85
CA THR A 44 -9.39 -11.48 0.30
C THR A 44 -8.38 -12.54 -0.11
N LEU A 45 -8.67 -13.81 0.18
CA LEU A 45 -7.84 -14.94 -0.25
C LEU A 45 -7.82 -15.12 -1.78
N ALA A 46 -8.82 -14.59 -2.50
CA ALA A 46 -8.82 -14.57 -3.96
C ALA A 46 -7.59 -13.86 -4.55
N ASN A 47 -7.00 -12.90 -3.82
CA ASN A 47 -5.74 -12.24 -4.22
C ASN A 47 -4.53 -13.18 -4.21
N LEU A 48 -4.62 -14.28 -3.48
CA LEU A 48 -3.54 -15.26 -3.26
C LEU A 48 -3.79 -16.59 -3.97
N GLU A 49 -4.93 -16.74 -4.66
CA GLU A 49 -5.27 -17.94 -5.42
C GLU A 49 -4.16 -18.41 -6.37
N PRO A 50 -3.46 -17.52 -7.12
CA PRO A 50 -2.37 -17.92 -8.00
C PRO A 50 -1.20 -18.64 -7.32
N VAL A 51 -1.05 -18.50 -6.01
CA VAL A 51 0.04 -19.10 -5.22
C VAL A 51 -0.47 -20.04 -4.11
N ALA A 52 -1.76 -20.29 -4.05
CA ALA A 52 -2.38 -21.08 -2.97
C ALA A 52 -1.88 -22.53 -2.89
N THR A 53 -1.38 -23.08 -4.00
CA THR A 53 -0.83 -24.46 -4.08
C THR A 53 0.69 -24.52 -3.97
N ASP A 54 1.39 -23.38 -3.84
CA ASP A 54 2.84 -23.37 -3.67
C ASP A 54 3.19 -23.96 -2.28
N PRO A 55 4.04 -25.01 -2.19
CA PRO A 55 4.38 -25.66 -0.93
C PRO A 55 5.09 -24.73 0.08
N ARG A 56 5.62 -23.60 -0.37
CA ARG A 56 6.24 -22.58 0.48
C ARG A 56 5.22 -21.60 1.07
N TYR A 57 3.99 -21.55 0.52
CA TYR A 57 2.93 -20.66 0.97
C TYR A 57 2.26 -21.20 2.24
N GLY A 58 1.93 -20.29 3.16
CA GLY A 58 1.10 -20.55 4.32
C GLY A 58 0.21 -19.36 4.64
N PHE A 59 -0.95 -19.61 5.24
CA PHE A 59 -1.88 -18.57 5.68
C PHE A 59 -2.21 -18.74 7.16
N VAL A 60 -2.20 -17.64 7.90
CA VAL A 60 -2.65 -17.53 9.29
C VAL A 60 -3.68 -16.40 9.35
N HIS A 61 -4.91 -16.75 9.77
CA HIS A 61 -5.94 -15.74 10.08
C HIS A 61 -5.63 -15.11 11.45
N GLY A 62 -5.38 -13.80 11.49
CA GLY A 62 -5.04 -13.12 12.74
C GLY A 62 -5.01 -11.60 12.61
N ASP A 63 -5.15 -10.94 13.75
CA ASP A 63 -5.13 -9.48 13.89
C ASP A 63 -3.79 -9.03 14.49
N ILE A 64 -3.17 -7.99 13.91
CA ILE A 64 -1.90 -7.44 14.43
C ILE A 64 -2.04 -6.78 15.80
N VAL A 65 -3.25 -6.54 16.29
CA VAL A 65 -3.50 -6.06 17.65
C VAL A 65 -3.56 -7.18 18.69
N ASP A 66 -3.51 -8.45 18.27
CA ASP A 66 -3.52 -9.62 19.17
C ASP A 66 -2.07 -10.10 19.42
N PRO A 67 -1.50 -9.80 20.61
CA PRO A 67 -0.12 -10.19 20.91
C PRO A 67 0.07 -11.71 21.00
N ALA A 68 -0.93 -12.46 21.50
CA ALA A 68 -0.81 -13.90 21.64
C ALA A 68 -0.82 -14.61 20.28
N ALA A 69 -1.67 -14.15 19.34
CA ALA A 69 -1.71 -14.67 17.99
C ALA A 69 -0.41 -14.37 17.22
N LEU A 70 0.17 -13.17 17.41
CA LEU A 70 1.46 -12.80 16.82
C LEU A 70 2.61 -13.64 17.39
N GLU A 71 2.69 -13.80 18.72
CA GLU A 71 3.71 -14.60 19.38
C GLU A 71 3.65 -16.10 18.98
N ALA A 72 2.48 -16.58 18.62
CA ALA A 72 2.30 -17.94 18.07
C ALA A 72 2.72 -18.03 16.57
N ALA A 73 2.52 -16.97 15.79
CA ALA A 73 2.78 -16.98 14.35
C ALA A 73 4.22 -16.64 13.97
N LEU A 74 4.91 -15.79 14.74
CA LEU A 74 6.24 -15.25 14.42
C LEU A 74 7.39 -16.28 14.52
N PRO A 75 7.42 -17.23 15.47
CA PRO A 75 8.53 -18.16 15.60
C PRO A 75 8.84 -18.91 14.31
N GLY A 76 10.13 -18.98 13.99
CA GLY A 76 10.59 -19.66 12.78
C GLY A 76 10.63 -18.77 11.53
N HIS A 77 10.28 -17.48 11.63
CA HIS A 77 10.47 -16.51 10.55
C HIS A 77 11.75 -15.69 10.77
N ASP A 78 12.39 -15.29 9.68
CA ASP A 78 13.61 -14.50 9.69
C ASP A 78 13.29 -13.00 9.53
N VAL A 79 12.19 -12.71 8.83
CA VAL A 79 11.79 -11.37 8.38
C VAL A 79 10.28 -11.18 8.51
N VAL A 80 9.88 -9.98 8.89
CA VAL A 80 8.48 -9.51 8.85
C VAL A 80 8.38 -8.34 7.87
N VAL A 81 7.38 -8.39 6.97
CA VAL A 81 7.00 -7.25 6.12
C VAL A 81 5.58 -6.84 6.47
N ASN A 82 5.43 -5.65 7.04
CA ASN A 82 4.16 -5.16 7.56
C ASN A 82 3.41 -4.29 6.55
N PHE A 83 2.40 -4.87 5.89
CA PHE A 83 1.43 -4.16 5.07
C PHE A 83 0.09 -3.95 5.78
N ALA A 84 -0.14 -4.58 6.93
CA ALA A 84 -1.41 -4.50 7.64
C ALA A 84 -1.70 -3.06 8.07
N ALA A 85 -2.81 -2.50 7.59
CA ALA A 85 -3.27 -1.16 7.90
C ALA A 85 -4.72 -0.95 7.48
N GLU A 86 -5.43 -0.07 8.17
CA GLU A 86 -6.60 0.62 7.63
C GLU A 86 -6.12 1.74 6.71
N THR A 87 -6.69 1.87 5.47
CA THR A 87 -6.06 2.67 4.40
C THR A 87 -6.98 3.66 3.68
N HIS A 88 -8.28 3.70 3.96
CA HIS A 88 -9.21 4.55 3.22
C HIS A 88 -9.43 5.89 3.92
N VAL A 89 -8.95 7.00 3.30
CA VAL A 89 -9.00 8.34 3.90
C VAL A 89 -10.43 8.75 4.27
N ASP A 90 -11.41 8.58 3.36
CA ASP A 90 -12.79 9.00 3.62
C ASP A 90 -13.42 8.24 4.79
N ARG A 91 -13.12 6.93 4.94
CA ARG A 91 -13.52 6.15 6.13
C ARG A 91 -12.85 6.67 7.40
N SER A 92 -11.61 7.15 7.33
CA SER A 92 -10.92 7.72 8.49
C SER A 92 -11.58 9.02 8.99
N ILE A 93 -12.22 9.77 8.11
CA ILE A 93 -12.94 11.02 8.45
C ILE A 93 -14.24 10.68 9.21
N THR A 94 -14.87 9.57 8.89
CA THR A 94 -16.13 9.14 9.54
C THR A 94 -15.91 8.25 10.76
N GLY A 95 -14.77 7.53 10.84
CA GLY A 95 -14.47 6.58 11.93
C GLY A 95 -12.97 6.46 12.19
N ALA A 96 -12.37 7.45 12.84
CA ALA A 96 -10.92 7.51 13.07
C ALA A 96 -10.36 6.44 14.03
N ALA A 97 -11.20 5.91 14.94
CA ALA A 97 -10.75 5.02 16.02
C ALA A 97 -10.11 3.74 15.49
N ASP A 98 -10.69 3.11 14.48
CA ASP A 98 -10.18 1.85 13.90
C ASP A 98 -8.79 2.05 13.26
N PHE A 99 -8.54 3.25 12.71
CA PHE A 99 -7.23 3.63 12.16
C PHE A 99 -6.17 3.75 13.24
N VAL A 100 -6.51 4.32 14.40
CA VAL A 100 -5.59 4.41 15.55
C VAL A 100 -5.31 3.01 16.09
N VAL A 101 -6.35 2.19 16.28
CA VAL A 101 -6.21 0.83 16.80
C VAL A 101 -5.35 -0.02 15.85
N THR A 102 -5.68 -0.06 14.57
CA THR A 102 -4.96 -0.93 13.63
C THR A 102 -3.57 -0.37 13.31
N ASN A 103 -3.46 0.92 12.94
CA ASN A 103 -2.20 1.42 12.41
C ASN A 103 -1.20 1.77 13.53
N VAL A 104 -1.66 2.31 14.65
CA VAL A 104 -0.76 2.73 15.75
C VAL A 104 -0.55 1.59 16.73
N LEU A 105 -1.64 1.14 17.40
CA LEU A 105 -1.55 0.07 18.39
C LEU A 105 -1.12 -1.26 17.75
N GLY A 106 -1.71 -1.64 16.60
CA GLY A 106 -1.34 -2.86 15.90
C GLY A 106 0.13 -2.89 15.46
N THR A 107 0.67 -1.76 14.98
CA THR A 107 2.11 -1.66 14.66
C THR A 107 2.96 -1.81 15.93
N GLN A 108 2.59 -1.15 17.03
CA GLN A 108 3.30 -1.30 18.30
C GLN A 108 3.28 -2.74 18.78
N THR A 109 2.11 -3.40 18.77
CA THR A 109 1.96 -4.80 19.19
C THR A 109 2.81 -5.74 18.35
N LEU A 110 2.83 -5.54 17.02
CA LEU A 110 3.65 -6.34 16.10
C LEU A 110 5.15 -6.17 16.39
N LEU A 111 5.62 -4.92 16.59
CA LEU A 111 7.05 -4.66 16.87
C LEU A 111 7.48 -5.23 18.21
N GLU A 112 6.63 -5.15 19.23
CA GLU A 112 6.87 -5.78 20.53
C GLU A 112 6.96 -7.31 20.41
N ALA A 113 6.05 -7.92 19.66
CA ALA A 113 6.08 -9.37 19.41
C ALA A 113 7.35 -9.76 18.60
N CYS A 114 7.75 -8.96 17.60
CA CYS A 114 9.00 -9.17 16.87
C CYS A 114 10.23 -9.12 17.77
N LEU A 115 10.26 -8.17 18.71
CA LEU A 115 11.36 -8.05 19.67
C LEU A 115 11.43 -9.27 20.59
N ARG A 116 10.29 -9.71 21.15
CA ARG A 116 10.20 -10.88 22.04
C ARG A 116 10.56 -12.18 21.35
N THR A 117 10.20 -12.33 20.09
CA THR A 117 10.46 -13.53 19.29
C THR A 117 11.78 -13.49 18.52
N SER A 118 12.58 -12.45 18.72
CA SER A 118 13.91 -12.26 18.10
C SER A 118 13.87 -12.29 16.58
N ILE A 119 12.86 -11.64 15.96
CA ILE A 119 12.82 -11.45 14.49
C ILE A 119 14.04 -10.62 14.05
N GLY A 120 14.77 -11.13 13.06
CA GLY A 120 16.02 -10.53 12.61
C GLY A 120 15.85 -9.20 11.87
N ARG A 121 14.73 -9.00 11.15
CA ARG A 121 14.44 -7.80 10.37
C ARG A 121 12.96 -7.54 10.21
N VAL A 122 12.55 -6.29 10.33
CA VAL A 122 11.19 -5.82 10.07
C VAL A 122 11.23 -4.74 9.00
N LEU A 123 10.34 -4.80 8.02
CA LEU A 123 10.07 -3.71 7.11
C LEU A 123 8.64 -3.22 7.33
N HIS A 124 8.49 -1.93 7.66
CA HIS A 124 7.20 -1.27 7.86
C HIS A 124 6.84 -0.44 6.62
N VAL A 125 5.72 -0.78 5.99
CA VAL A 125 5.22 -0.06 4.81
C VAL A 125 4.31 1.09 5.25
N SER A 126 4.72 2.31 4.90
CA SER A 126 4.02 3.56 5.18
C SER A 126 3.64 4.28 3.88
N THR A 127 3.33 5.56 3.95
CA THR A 127 2.80 6.40 2.87
C THR A 127 3.45 7.78 2.89
N ASP A 128 3.52 8.43 1.75
CA ASP A 128 3.92 9.84 1.60
C ASP A 128 2.92 10.82 2.24
N GLU A 129 1.67 10.40 2.43
CA GLU A 129 0.64 11.22 3.09
C GLU A 129 1.00 11.64 4.53
N VAL A 130 1.98 10.97 5.17
CA VAL A 130 2.49 11.35 6.49
C VAL A 130 3.18 12.70 6.50
N TYR A 131 3.69 13.16 5.36
CA TYR A 131 4.34 14.46 5.23
C TYR A 131 3.35 15.63 5.12
N GLY A 132 2.11 15.36 4.70
CA GLY A 132 1.13 16.39 4.35
C GLY A 132 1.36 16.99 2.97
N SER A 133 0.71 18.14 2.69
CA SER A 133 0.73 18.78 1.39
C SER A 133 1.98 19.62 1.17
N ILE A 134 2.52 19.61 -0.06
CA ILE A 134 3.66 20.44 -0.48
C ILE A 134 3.32 21.21 -1.77
N ALA A 135 3.53 22.54 -1.77
CA ALA A 135 3.22 23.36 -2.93
C ALA A 135 4.30 23.24 -4.01
N GLU A 136 5.58 23.25 -3.63
CA GLU A 136 6.74 23.20 -4.52
C GLU A 136 7.81 22.26 -3.95
N GLY A 137 8.64 21.67 -4.83
CA GLY A 137 9.67 20.72 -4.44
C GLY A 137 9.11 19.35 -4.08
N SER A 138 9.86 18.57 -3.31
CA SER A 138 9.51 17.20 -2.89
C SER A 138 9.98 16.94 -1.45
N TRP A 139 9.21 16.16 -0.70
CA TRP A 139 9.57 15.75 0.65
C TRP A 139 10.72 14.74 0.62
N THR A 140 11.73 14.97 1.44
CA THR A 140 12.79 14.00 1.74
C THR A 140 12.44 13.21 2.99
N GLU A 141 13.18 12.14 3.28
CA GLU A 141 12.97 11.32 4.48
C GLU A 141 13.24 12.07 5.81
N GLU A 142 13.99 13.19 5.74
CA GLU A 142 14.28 14.06 6.90
C GLU A 142 13.21 15.13 7.14
N SER A 143 12.26 15.27 6.21
CA SER A 143 11.19 16.25 6.31
C SER A 143 10.26 15.96 7.50
N PRO A 144 9.66 17.00 8.13
CA PRO A 144 8.73 16.82 9.23
C PRO A 144 7.46 16.10 8.78
N LEU A 145 6.83 15.34 9.69
CA LEU A 145 5.54 14.70 9.46
C LEU A 145 4.43 15.66 9.87
N LEU A 146 3.63 16.12 8.91
CA LEU A 146 2.55 17.11 9.08
C LEU A 146 1.24 16.62 8.43
N PRO A 147 0.73 15.44 8.83
CA PRO A 147 -0.44 14.81 8.23
C PRO A 147 -1.73 15.63 8.43
N ASN A 148 -2.62 15.65 7.42
CA ASN A 148 -3.86 16.42 7.43
C ASN A 148 -5.14 15.56 7.59
N SER A 149 -5.04 14.24 7.52
CA SER A 149 -6.18 13.34 7.72
C SER A 149 -5.96 12.40 8.91
N PRO A 150 -7.04 11.84 9.52
CA PRO A 150 -6.90 10.85 10.59
C PRO A 150 -6.12 9.60 10.13
N TYR A 151 -6.29 9.15 8.88
CA TYR A 151 -5.49 8.07 8.29
C TYR A 151 -4.02 8.40 8.28
N SER A 152 -3.63 9.53 7.66
CA SER A 152 -2.23 9.92 7.55
C SER A 152 -1.59 10.21 8.91
N ALA A 153 -2.37 10.75 9.87
CA ALA A 153 -1.92 10.93 11.25
C ALA A 153 -1.65 9.59 11.96
N ALA A 154 -2.54 8.59 11.78
CA ALA A 154 -2.32 7.25 12.33
C ALA A 154 -1.10 6.56 11.70
N LYS A 155 -0.88 6.73 10.38
CA LYS A 155 0.32 6.22 9.70
C LYS A 155 1.60 6.92 10.18
N ALA A 156 1.57 8.23 10.38
CA ALA A 156 2.69 8.98 10.98
C ALA A 156 3.00 8.50 12.41
N GLY A 157 1.97 8.23 13.21
CA GLY A 157 2.11 7.64 14.55
C GLY A 157 2.79 6.27 14.50
N ALA A 158 2.41 5.41 13.54
CA ALA A 158 3.04 4.11 13.31
C ALA A 158 4.52 4.24 12.92
N ASP A 159 4.86 5.18 12.03
CA ASP A 159 6.24 5.48 11.64
C ASP A 159 7.10 5.90 12.84
N LEU A 160 6.57 6.80 13.69
CA LEU A 160 7.28 7.28 14.88
C LEU A 160 7.51 6.14 15.89
N ILE A 161 6.52 5.25 16.07
CA ILE A 161 6.68 4.05 16.90
C ILE A 161 7.74 3.13 16.29
N ALA A 162 7.70 2.84 15.00
CA ALA A 162 8.69 2.00 14.35
C ALA A 162 10.13 2.56 14.52
N ARG A 163 10.32 3.86 14.33
CA ARG A 163 11.60 4.53 14.60
C ARG A 163 12.02 4.45 16.07
N SER A 164 11.08 4.55 17.01
CA SER A 164 11.40 4.43 18.44
C SER A 164 11.89 3.04 18.81
N TYR A 165 11.29 1.99 18.24
CA TYR A 165 11.75 0.60 18.47
C TYR A 165 13.15 0.36 17.91
N ALA A 166 13.49 0.92 16.77
CA ALA A 166 14.84 0.86 16.23
C ALA A 166 15.85 1.57 17.16
N ARG A 167 15.53 2.78 17.63
CA ARG A 167 16.44 3.60 18.45
C ARG A 167 16.56 3.12 19.89
N THR A 168 15.46 2.71 20.52
CA THR A 168 15.41 2.36 21.93
C THR A 168 15.84 0.92 22.19
N TYR A 169 15.38 0.01 21.34
CA TYR A 169 15.57 -1.43 21.55
C TYR A 169 16.55 -2.07 20.55
N GLY A 170 17.05 -1.31 19.56
CA GLY A 170 17.94 -1.84 18.52
C GLY A 170 17.28 -2.81 17.57
N LEU A 171 15.92 -2.83 17.50
CA LEU A 171 15.20 -3.66 16.55
C LEU A 171 15.53 -3.20 15.11
N ASN A 172 15.92 -4.14 14.26
CA ASN A 172 16.25 -3.83 12.87
C ASN A 172 14.97 -3.56 12.06
N VAL A 173 14.48 -2.32 12.14
CA VAL A 173 13.28 -1.86 11.42
C VAL A 173 13.71 -0.93 10.30
N THR A 174 13.26 -1.20 9.08
CA THR A 174 13.34 -0.28 7.93
C THR A 174 11.92 0.20 7.60
N ILE A 175 11.75 1.48 7.27
CA ILE A 175 10.45 2.08 6.93
C ILE A 175 10.48 2.50 5.46
N THR A 176 9.37 2.27 4.73
CA THR A 176 9.20 2.82 3.38
C THR A 176 7.97 3.72 3.34
N ARG A 177 8.05 4.85 2.63
CA ARG A 177 6.95 5.78 2.38
C ARG A 177 6.71 5.87 0.88
N CYS A 178 5.57 5.40 0.43
CA CYS A 178 5.28 5.31 -1.01
C CYS A 178 4.26 6.35 -1.47
N SER A 179 4.36 6.71 -2.75
CA SER A 179 3.38 7.48 -3.49
C SER A 179 2.11 6.67 -3.80
N ASN A 180 1.14 7.26 -4.51
CA ASN A 180 -0.14 6.62 -4.80
C ASN A 180 0.02 5.39 -5.68
N ASN A 181 -0.42 4.24 -5.18
CA ASN A 181 -0.32 2.97 -5.88
C ASN A 181 -1.52 2.69 -6.78
N TYR A 182 -1.27 2.03 -7.92
CA TYR A 182 -2.29 1.48 -8.80
C TYR A 182 -1.83 0.15 -9.40
N GLY A 183 -2.76 -0.66 -9.90
CA GLY A 183 -2.45 -1.93 -10.56
C GLY A 183 -3.55 -2.99 -10.42
N PRO A 184 -3.33 -4.19 -11.00
CA PRO A 184 -4.20 -5.35 -10.84
C PRO A 184 -4.44 -5.73 -9.37
N TYR A 185 -5.63 -6.24 -9.05
CA TYR A 185 -6.06 -6.64 -7.71
C TYR A 185 -6.24 -5.48 -6.70
N GLN A 186 -6.23 -4.22 -7.12
CA GLN A 186 -6.54 -3.10 -6.24
C GLN A 186 -8.03 -3.08 -5.90
N PHE A 187 -8.36 -2.94 -4.59
CA PHE A 187 -9.74 -2.95 -4.13
C PHE A 187 -10.57 -1.80 -4.76
N PRO A 188 -11.80 -2.06 -5.28
CA PRO A 188 -12.55 -1.15 -6.15
C PRO A 188 -13.18 0.07 -5.44
N GLU A 189 -12.63 0.53 -4.33
CA GLU A 189 -12.96 1.81 -3.66
C GLU A 189 -11.95 2.92 -3.96
N LYS A 190 -10.73 2.55 -4.41
CA LYS A 190 -9.68 3.53 -4.74
C LYS A 190 -9.90 4.10 -6.14
N VAL A 191 -9.41 5.33 -6.39
CA VAL A 191 -9.75 6.10 -7.57
C VAL A 191 -9.58 5.36 -8.90
N VAL A 192 -8.42 4.72 -9.13
CA VAL A 192 -8.18 4.00 -10.40
C VAL A 192 -9.15 2.83 -10.60
N PRO A 193 -9.24 1.85 -9.68
CA PRO A 193 -10.16 0.74 -9.86
C PRO A 193 -11.64 1.13 -9.77
N LEU A 194 -12.00 2.15 -8.96
CA LEU A 194 -13.36 2.68 -8.91
C LEU A 194 -13.78 3.23 -10.27
N PHE A 195 -12.92 4.06 -10.88
CA PHE A 195 -13.22 4.68 -12.17
C PHE A 195 -13.28 3.61 -13.27
N VAL A 196 -12.29 2.73 -13.35
CA VAL A 196 -12.26 1.64 -14.32
C VAL A 196 -13.51 0.76 -14.20
N SER A 197 -13.85 0.30 -13.00
CA SER A 197 -15.01 -0.58 -12.82
C SER A 197 -16.34 0.11 -13.10
N ASN A 198 -16.49 1.39 -12.73
CA ASN A 198 -17.70 2.16 -13.03
C ASN A 198 -17.86 2.39 -14.55
N LEU A 199 -16.79 2.77 -15.24
CA LEU A 199 -16.82 3.00 -16.69
C LEU A 199 -17.05 1.71 -17.48
N LEU A 200 -16.47 0.58 -17.05
CA LEU A 200 -16.75 -0.75 -17.65
C LEU A 200 -18.21 -1.18 -17.47
N ASP A 201 -18.90 -0.72 -16.43
CA ASP A 201 -20.34 -0.91 -16.20
C ASP A 201 -21.20 0.12 -16.95
N GLY A 202 -20.60 1.05 -17.71
CA GLY A 202 -21.33 2.14 -18.38
C GLY A 202 -21.82 3.23 -17.43
N GLY A 203 -21.35 3.26 -16.20
CA GLY A 203 -21.67 4.25 -15.18
C GLY A 203 -20.88 5.55 -15.29
N THR A 204 -20.96 6.38 -14.24
CA THR A 204 -20.24 7.65 -14.13
C THR A 204 -19.16 7.58 -13.05
N VAL A 205 -18.21 8.54 -13.08
CA VAL A 205 -17.10 8.65 -12.13
C VAL A 205 -17.13 10.02 -11.44
N PRO A 206 -16.89 10.07 -10.11
CA PRO A 206 -16.89 11.33 -9.38
C PRO A 206 -15.57 12.07 -9.54
N LEU A 207 -15.61 13.37 -9.87
CA LEU A 207 -14.46 14.26 -9.81
C LEU A 207 -14.62 15.23 -8.65
N TYR A 208 -13.74 15.13 -7.64
CA TYR A 208 -13.77 15.94 -6.44
C TYR A 208 -13.28 17.37 -6.71
N GLY A 209 -14.06 18.37 -6.23
CA GLY A 209 -13.72 19.79 -6.30
C GLY A 209 -13.38 20.27 -7.72
N ASP A 210 -12.24 20.94 -7.88
CA ASP A 210 -11.74 21.43 -9.17
C ASP A 210 -10.93 20.39 -9.96
N GLY A 211 -10.67 19.24 -9.36
CA GLY A 211 -9.86 18.16 -9.96
C GLY A 211 -8.37 18.46 -10.10
N LEU A 212 -7.88 19.54 -9.46
CA LEU A 212 -6.48 19.98 -9.60
C LEU A 212 -5.54 19.48 -8.47
N ASN A 213 -6.03 18.58 -7.60
CA ASN A 213 -5.17 17.91 -6.63
C ASN A 213 -4.19 17.00 -7.37
N VAL A 214 -2.90 17.10 -7.03
CA VAL A 214 -1.80 16.40 -7.71
C VAL A 214 -1.34 15.19 -6.90
N ARG A 215 -1.12 14.07 -7.59
CA ARG A 215 -0.59 12.83 -7.01
C ARG A 215 0.52 12.28 -7.89
N ASP A 216 1.56 11.74 -7.26
CA ASP A 216 2.57 10.92 -7.91
C ASP A 216 2.06 9.46 -8.00
N TRP A 217 2.14 8.85 -9.19
CA TRP A 217 1.55 7.54 -9.48
C TRP A 217 2.61 6.47 -9.62
N LEU A 218 2.48 5.43 -8.81
CA LEU A 218 3.43 4.33 -8.68
C LEU A 218 2.75 2.98 -8.98
N HIS A 219 3.24 2.27 -9.99
CA HIS A 219 2.74 0.92 -10.27
C HIS A 219 3.12 -0.03 -9.13
N VAL A 220 2.19 -0.92 -8.75
CA VAL A 220 2.35 -1.82 -7.60
C VAL A 220 3.58 -2.73 -7.70
N ASP A 221 3.99 -3.15 -8.91
CA ASP A 221 5.19 -3.95 -9.11
C ASP A 221 6.45 -3.16 -8.75
N ASP A 222 6.55 -1.90 -9.18
CA ASP A 222 7.69 -1.04 -8.86
C ASP A 222 7.73 -0.67 -7.38
N HIS A 223 6.57 -0.45 -6.75
CA HIS A 223 6.50 -0.28 -5.30
C HIS A 223 7.07 -1.50 -4.57
N CYS A 224 6.60 -2.70 -4.92
CA CYS A 224 7.06 -3.93 -4.27
C CYS A 224 8.55 -4.22 -4.53
N ARG A 225 9.10 -3.81 -5.69
CA ARG A 225 10.55 -3.82 -5.96
C ARG A 225 11.32 -2.86 -5.06
N GLY A 226 10.78 -1.66 -4.85
CA GLY A 226 11.35 -0.69 -3.91
C GLY A 226 11.35 -1.21 -2.48
N ILE A 227 10.26 -1.84 -2.03
CA ILE A 227 10.15 -2.51 -0.73
C ILE A 227 11.22 -3.60 -0.59
N GLN A 228 11.34 -4.49 -1.58
CA GLN A 228 12.33 -5.57 -1.54
C GLN A 228 13.76 -5.01 -1.51
N LEU A 229 14.05 -3.98 -2.28
CA LEU A 229 15.37 -3.33 -2.29
C LEU A 229 15.69 -2.68 -0.93
N ALA A 230 14.71 -1.99 -0.32
CA ALA A 230 14.87 -1.42 1.01
C ALA A 230 15.05 -2.51 2.08
N LEU A 231 14.36 -3.65 1.93
CA LEU A 231 14.55 -4.80 2.79
C LEU A 231 15.97 -5.38 2.66
N ASP A 232 16.48 -5.52 1.44
CA ASP A 232 17.78 -6.17 1.18
C ASP A 232 18.98 -5.27 1.54
N LYS A 233 18.90 -3.97 1.21
CA LYS A 233 20.03 -3.04 1.28
C LYS A 233 19.84 -1.87 2.23
N GLY A 234 18.61 -1.67 2.73
CA GLY A 234 18.29 -0.57 3.64
C GLY A 234 18.94 -0.75 5.01
N GLY A 235 19.30 0.38 5.63
CA GLY A 235 19.85 0.42 6.98
C GLY A 235 18.78 0.23 8.06
N ALA A 236 19.19 -0.31 9.20
CA ALA A 236 18.35 -0.39 10.40
C ALA A 236 17.99 1.01 10.91
N GLY A 237 16.71 1.26 11.20
CA GLY A 237 16.20 2.56 11.64
C GLY A 237 16.03 3.60 10.54
N GLU A 238 16.36 3.25 9.30
CA GLU A 238 16.29 4.15 8.15
C GLU A 238 14.89 4.19 7.51
N VAL A 239 14.60 5.32 6.87
CA VAL A 239 13.40 5.56 6.08
C VAL A 239 13.79 5.71 4.62
N TYR A 240 12.96 5.21 3.71
CA TYR A 240 13.14 5.34 2.27
C TYR A 240 11.84 5.75 1.60
N ASN A 241 11.85 6.84 0.85
CA ASN A 241 10.76 7.21 -0.03
C ASN A 241 10.76 6.35 -1.29
N ILE A 242 9.56 5.99 -1.79
CA ILE A 242 9.37 5.23 -3.03
C ILE A 242 8.39 6.01 -3.91
N GLY A 243 8.93 6.74 -4.90
CA GLY A 243 8.16 7.53 -5.85
C GLY A 243 7.95 6.81 -7.17
N GLY A 244 6.89 7.17 -7.88
CA GLY A 244 6.62 6.72 -9.25
C GLY A 244 7.28 7.60 -10.30
N GLY A 245 7.49 8.88 -9.96
CA GLY A 245 8.11 9.89 -10.83
C GLY A 245 7.17 10.48 -11.87
N LEU A 246 5.85 10.27 -11.75
CA LEU A 246 4.84 10.90 -12.59
C LEU A 246 3.75 11.56 -11.76
N GLU A 247 3.75 12.88 -11.73
CA GLU A 247 2.72 13.68 -11.11
C GLU A 247 1.58 13.99 -12.09
N LEU A 248 0.34 13.67 -11.70
CA LEU A 248 -0.86 14.01 -12.46
C LEU A 248 -1.88 14.69 -11.54
N THR A 249 -2.57 15.69 -12.07
CA THR A 249 -3.79 16.18 -11.43
C THR A 249 -4.88 15.10 -11.52
N ASN A 250 -5.86 15.13 -10.60
CA ASN A 250 -7.01 14.22 -10.68
C ASN A 250 -7.76 14.36 -12.01
N ARG A 251 -7.78 15.57 -12.59
CA ARG A 251 -8.37 15.82 -13.91
C ARG A 251 -7.60 15.11 -15.03
N GLN A 252 -6.25 15.21 -15.02
CA GLN A 252 -5.41 14.50 -16.00
C GLN A 252 -5.50 12.98 -15.85
N LEU A 253 -5.53 12.48 -14.61
CA LEU A 253 -5.76 11.06 -14.35
C LEU A 253 -7.13 10.62 -14.91
N THR A 254 -8.19 11.39 -14.66
CA THR A 254 -9.54 11.10 -15.16
C THR A 254 -9.55 11.02 -16.68
N GLU A 255 -8.92 11.98 -17.37
CA GLU A 255 -8.79 11.98 -18.83
C GLU A 255 -8.15 10.70 -19.36
N ARG A 256 -7.01 10.29 -18.78
CA ARG A 256 -6.30 9.06 -19.17
C ARG A 256 -7.13 7.79 -18.89
N LEU A 257 -7.90 7.77 -17.81
CA LEU A 257 -8.79 6.66 -17.49
C LEU A 257 -9.98 6.58 -18.48
N LEU A 258 -10.57 7.72 -18.85
CA LEU A 258 -11.61 7.78 -19.87
C LEU A 258 -11.10 7.26 -21.23
N GLU A 259 -9.95 7.75 -21.69
CA GLU A 259 -9.29 7.29 -22.92
C GLU A 259 -9.01 5.78 -22.89
N ALA A 260 -8.44 5.26 -21.79
CA ALA A 260 -8.08 3.85 -21.66
C ALA A 260 -9.28 2.89 -21.70
N VAL A 261 -10.47 3.37 -21.29
CA VAL A 261 -11.71 2.59 -21.34
C VAL A 261 -12.53 2.85 -22.59
N GLY A 262 -12.24 3.93 -23.36
CA GLY A 262 -13.00 4.35 -24.52
C GLY A 262 -14.26 5.15 -24.17
N ALA A 263 -14.21 5.91 -23.09
CA ALA A 263 -15.27 6.80 -22.61
C ALA A 263 -14.90 8.27 -22.81
N ASP A 264 -15.82 9.19 -22.53
CA ASP A 264 -15.62 10.63 -22.63
C ASP A 264 -16.08 11.38 -21.37
N TRP A 265 -15.89 12.71 -21.35
CA TRP A 265 -16.20 13.56 -20.22
C TRP A 265 -17.70 13.61 -19.84
N SER A 266 -18.62 13.13 -20.66
CA SER A 266 -20.05 12.98 -20.30
C SER A 266 -20.25 11.96 -19.17
N ARG A 267 -19.25 11.12 -18.89
CA ARG A 267 -19.25 10.15 -17.81
C ARG A 267 -18.70 10.71 -16.49
N VAL A 268 -18.29 11.98 -16.45
CA VAL A 268 -17.74 12.58 -15.23
C VAL A 268 -18.82 13.40 -14.51
N THR A 269 -18.98 13.12 -13.22
CA THR A 269 -19.90 13.86 -12.34
C THR A 269 -19.06 14.68 -11.36
N PRO A 270 -19.14 16.03 -11.40
CA PRO A 270 -18.52 16.87 -10.36
C PRO A 270 -19.18 16.62 -9.00
N VAL A 271 -18.36 16.48 -7.97
CA VAL A 271 -18.83 16.31 -6.59
C VAL A 271 -18.10 17.27 -5.65
N GLU A 272 -18.70 17.54 -4.48
CA GLU A 272 -18.08 18.37 -3.45
C GLU A 272 -16.72 17.79 -3.03
N ASP A 273 -15.74 18.66 -2.76
CA ASP A 273 -14.41 18.22 -2.32
C ASP A 273 -14.45 17.69 -0.88
N ARG A 274 -13.60 16.71 -0.59
CA ARG A 274 -13.53 16.13 0.75
C ARG A 274 -12.79 17.05 1.72
N LYS A 275 -13.11 16.96 3.00
CA LYS A 275 -12.42 17.69 4.07
C LYS A 275 -10.96 17.22 4.18
N GLY A 276 -10.04 18.18 4.39
CA GLY A 276 -8.62 17.88 4.57
C GLY A 276 -7.95 17.28 3.32
N HIS A 277 -8.45 17.61 2.13
CA HIS A 277 -7.91 17.10 0.87
C HIS A 277 -6.60 17.80 0.51
N ASP A 278 -5.50 17.12 0.71
CA ASP A 278 -4.16 17.61 0.37
C ASP A 278 -4.04 17.98 -1.10
N ARG A 279 -3.47 19.17 -1.36
CA ARG A 279 -3.37 19.71 -2.72
C ARG A 279 -2.38 18.96 -3.58
N ARG A 280 -1.19 18.64 -3.04
CA ARG A 280 -0.15 17.94 -3.79
C ARG A 280 0.69 17.08 -2.87
N TYR A 281 1.00 15.87 -3.31
CA TYR A 281 2.03 15.01 -2.74
C TYR A 281 3.18 14.86 -3.73
N SER A 282 4.40 14.95 -3.23
CA SER A 282 5.62 14.68 -3.98
C SER A 282 6.73 14.27 -3.04
N VAL A 283 7.46 13.22 -3.38
CA VAL A 283 8.59 12.73 -2.60
C VAL A 283 9.87 12.67 -3.43
N ASP A 284 10.97 12.97 -2.77
CA ASP A 284 12.32 12.71 -3.28
C ASP A 284 12.70 11.27 -2.92
N ASP A 285 12.89 10.41 -3.90
CA ASP A 285 13.29 9.00 -3.75
C ASP A 285 14.78 8.76 -4.07
N SER A 286 15.59 9.83 -4.13
CA SER A 286 17.02 9.77 -4.48
C SER A 286 17.81 8.85 -3.54
N LYS A 287 17.44 8.76 -2.26
CA LYS A 287 18.05 7.86 -1.30
C LYS A 287 17.87 6.38 -1.68
N LEU A 288 16.67 5.98 -2.11
CA LEU A 288 16.43 4.62 -2.58
C LEU A 288 17.04 4.39 -3.96
N ARG A 289 17.05 5.39 -4.84
CA ARG A 289 17.73 5.33 -6.15
C ARG A 289 19.24 5.11 -6.00
N ALA A 290 19.87 5.67 -4.98
CA ALA A 290 21.27 5.41 -4.66
C ALA A 290 21.55 3.93 -4.32
N LEU A 291 20.55 3.16 -3.86
CA LEU A 291 20.63 1.72 -3.65
C LEU A 291 20.37 0.90 -4.92
N GLY A 292 19.92 1.56 -6.01
CA GLY A 292 19.65 0.94 -7.31
C GLY A 292 18.16 0.86 -7.68
N TYR A 293 17.28 1.58 -7.00
CA TYR A 293 15.87 1.68 -7.37
C TYR A 293 15.69 2.44 -8.68
N ALA A 294 14.84 1.93 -9.55
CA ALA A 294 14.30 2.63 -10.69
C ALA A 294 12.93 2.05 -11.05
N PRO A 295 11.90 2.87 -11.18
CA PRO A 295 10.62 2.43 -11.75
C PRO A 295 10.85 1.84 -13.15
N ARG A 296 10.16 0.76 -13.48
CA ARG A 296 10.30 0.04 -14.76
C ARG A 296 9.05 0.09 -15.61
N THR A 297 7.91 0.31 -14.97
CA THR A 297 6.61 0.32 -15.61
C THR A 297 6.23 1.77 -15.89
N SER A 298 6.11 2.15 -17.17
CA SER A 298 5.54 3.45 -17.51
C SER A 298 4.08 3.53 -17.06
N PHE A 299 3.59 4.74 -16.81
CA PHE A 299 2.20 4.91 -16.38
C PHE A 299 1.21 4.38 -17.44
N GLU A 300 1.48 4.65 -18.69
CA GLU A 300 0.65 4.21 -19.82
C GLU A 300 0.57 2.68 -19.91
N GLU A 301 1.71 1.99 -19.80
CA GLU A 301 1.76 0.52 -19.80
C GLU A 301 1.04 -0.06 -18.57
N GLY A 302 1.33 0.45 -17.39
CA GLY A 302 0.70 -0.01 -16.14
C GLY A 302 -0.81 0.25 -16.11
N LEU A 303 -1.26 1.40 -16.66
CA LEU A 303 -2.68 1.71 -16.77
C LEU A 303 -3.37 0.76 -17.76
N ALA A 304 -2.77 0.54 -18.94
CA ALA A 304 -3.32 -0.40 -19.93
C ALA A 304 -3.43 -1.83 -19.36
N GLN A 305 -2.40 -2.30 -18.66
CA GLN A 305 -2.41 -3.60 -17.95
C GLN A 305 -3.53 -3.65 -16.91
N THR A 306 -3.68 -2.58 -16.11
CA THR A 306 -4.70 -2.48 -15.08
C THR A 306 -6.11 -2.54 -15.68
N VAL A 307 -6.39 -1.74 -16.70
CA VAL A 307 -7.70 -1.72 -17.38
C VAL A 307 -8.02 -3.08 -18.02
N ALA A 308 -7.05 -3.69 -18.71
CA ALA A 308 -7.20 -5.02 -19.29
C ALA A 308 -7.53 -6.05 -18.21
N TRP A 309 -6.78 -6.01 -17.10
CA TRP A 309 -7.02 -6.94 -15.99
C TRP A 309 -8.44 -6.79 -15.41
N TYR A 310 -8.94 -5.57 -15.17
CA TYR A 310 -10.31 -5.35 -14.68
C TYR A 310 -11.36 -5.82 -15.68
N ARG A 311 -11.12 -5.63 -16.98
CA ARG A 311 -12.03 -6.12 -18.04
C ARG A 311 -12.14 -7.65 -18.02
N ASP A 312 -11.02 -8.35 -17.82
CA ASP A 312 -10.94 -9.81 -17.90
C ASP A 312 -11.30 -10.51 -16.57
N ASN A 313 -11.33 -9.77 -15.45
CA ASN A 313 -11.54 -10.34 -14.12
C ASN A 313 -12.78 -9.77 -13.41
N ARG A 314 -13.90 -9.61 -14.14
CA ARG A 314 -15.17 -9.09 -13.58
C ARG A 314 -15.64 -9.90 -12.37
N GLN A 315 -15.55 -11.24 -12.43
CA GLN A 315 -15.93 -12.15 -11.35
C GLN A 315 -15.16 -11.91 -10.04
N TRP A 316 -13.96 -11.30 -10.11
CA TRP A 316 -13.19 -10.96 -8.94
C TRP A 316 -13.67 -9.65 -8.31
N TRP A 317 -13.86 -8.59 -9.09
CA TRP A 317 -14.14 -7.26 -8.56
C TRP A 317 -15.63 -6.93 -8.34
N GLU A 318 -16.57 -7.52 -9.09
CA GLU A 318 -18.01 -7.25 -8.94
C GLU A 318 -18.52 -7.54 -7.53
N PRO A 319 -18.21 -8.68 -6.90
CA PRO A 319 -18.60 -8.92 -5.51
C PRO A 319 -17.96 -7.95 -4.52
N LEU A 320 -16.71 -7.55 -4.77
CA LEU A 320 -15.98 -6.61 -3.90
C LEU A 320 -16.53 -5.20 -4.02
N LYS A 321 -16.91 -4.77 -5.22
CA LYS A 321 -17.57 -3.49 -5.48
C LYS A 321 -18.92 -3.41 -4.77
N ALA A 322 -19.72 -4.46 -4.83
CA ALA A 322 -20.98 -4.54 -4.09
C ALA A 322 -20.76 -4.44 -2.57
N LYS A 323 -19.74 -5.13 -2.04
CA LYS A 323 -19.36 -5.04 -0.63
C LYS A 323 -18.89 -3.62 -0.23
N ALA A 324 -18.11 -2.95 -1.09
CA ALA A 324 -17.65 -1.58 -0.84
C ALA A 324 -18.80 -0.55 -0.76
N ALA A 325 -19.87 -0.75 -1.52
CA ALA A 325 -21.04 0.13 -1.53
C ALA A 325 -21.92 -0.02 -0.26
N LEU A 326 -21.78 -1.14 0.48
CA LEU A 326 -22.54 -1.44 1.70
C LEU A 326 -21.80 -1.06 2.99
N ALA A 327 -20.51 -0.79 2.90
CA ALA A 327 -19.62 -0.52 4.02
C ALA A 327 -19.29 0.97 4.15
#